data_ad3a57138c7df5675fb905909e47f620
#
_entry.id   ad3a57138c7df5675fb905909e47f620
#
_cell.length_a   1.000
_cell.length_b   1.000
_cell.length_c   1.000
_cell.angle_alpha   90.00
_cell.angle_beta   90.00
_cell.angle_gamma   90.00
#
_symmetry.space_group_name_H-M   'P 1'
#
loop_
_entity.id
_entity.type
_entity.pdbx_description
1 polymer ?
#
loop_
_entity_poly.entity_id
_entity_poly.type
_entity_poly.pdbx_seq_one_letter_code
_entity_poly.pdbx_strand_id
1 'polypeptide(L)'
;MKTLKLLFQGKMSKALFIMMMLFATAQTISAQLPSFKLKTIDGKTVSTDTLRNDGKPFIISFFATWCKPCNRELSAIAEVYDEWQKETGVKLYAVSIDKAQN
;
A
#
# COMPACT_ATOMS: atom_id res chain seq x y z
N MET A 1 -31.99 44.11 -5.62
CA MET A 1 -32.03 42.66 -5.28
C MET A 1 -31.36 41.76 -6.32
N LYS A 2 -31.52 42.01 -7.62
CA LYS A 2 -30.82 41.22 -8.64
C LYS A 2 -29.30 41.37 -8.63
N THR A 3 -28.76 42.53 -8.28
CA THR A 3 -27.31 42.77 -8.15
C THR A 3 -26.67 42.05 -6.97
N LEU A 4 -27.38 41.86 -5.87
CA LEU A 4 -26.90 41.14 -4.70
C LEU A 4 -26.77 39.63 -4.97
N LYS A 5 -27.72 39.05 -5.72
CA LYS A 5 -27.65 37.64 -6.13
C LYS A 5 -26.49 37.36 -7.08
N LEU A 6 -26.20 38.27 -8.00
CA LEU A 6 -25.07 38.15 -8.92
C LEU A 6 -23.71 38.26 -8.21
N LEU A 7 -23.59 39.16 -7.22
CA LEU A 7 -22.39 39.24 -6.39
C LEU A 7 -22.20 38.03 -5.49
N PHE A 8 -23.28 37.49 -4.96
CA PHE A 8 -23.25 36.27 -4.15
C PHE A 8 -22.91 35.03 -4.98
N GLN A 9 -23.47 34.93 -6.17
CA GLN A 9 -23.11 33.87 -7.11
C GLN A 9 -21.66 33.98 -7.60
N GLY A 10 -21.15 35.18 -7.82
CA GLY A 10 -19.75 35.41 -8.18
C GLY A 10 -18.78 34.98 -7.08
N LYS A 11 -19.13 35.23 -5.82
CA LYS A 11 -18.32 34.77 -4.69
C LYS A 11 -18.40 33.27 -4.47
N MET A 12 -19.58 32.67 -4.61
CA MET A 12 -19.74 31.22 -4.52
C MET A 12 -19.07 30.49 -5.67
N SER A 13 -19.11 31.05 -6.88
CA SER A 13 -18.43 30.48 -8.04
C SER A 13 -16.90 30.43 -7.86
N LYS A 14 -16.31 31.47 -7.26
CA LYS A 14 -14.88 31.50 -6.95
C LYS A 14 -14.50 30.51 -5.82
N ALA A 15 -15.33 30.43 -4.78
CA ALA A 15 -15.14 29.48 -3.69
C ALA A 15 -15.30 28.02 -4.16
N LEU A 16 -16.30 27.76 -5.02
CA LEU A 16 -16.49 26.45 -5.66
C LEU A 16 -15.34 26.10 -6.59
N PHE A 17 -14.80 27.07 -7.32
CA PHE A 17 -13.66 26.88 -8.21
C PHE A 17 -12.38 26.59 -7.42
N ILE A 18 -12.17 27.27 -6.32
CA ILE A 18 -11.04 27.02 -5.40
C ILE A 18 -11.20 25.67 -4.72
N MET A 19 -12.39 25.28 -4.30
CA MET A 19 -12.67 23.96 -3.76
C MET A 19 -12.47 22.84 -4.80
N MET A 20 -12.89 23.05 -6.04
CA MET A 20 -12.65 22.11 -7.15
C MET A 20 -11.16 22.01 -7.46
N MET A 21 -10.41 23.10 -7.44
CA MET A 21 -8.95 23.06 -7.62
C MET A 21 -8.24 22.37 -6.46
N LEU A 22 -8.69 22.54 -5.24
CA LEU A 22 -8.16 21.81 -4.07
C LEU A 22 -8.46 20.30 -4.13
N PHE A 23 -9.61 19.92 -4.67
CA PHE A 23 -9.94 18.50 -4.92
C PHE A 23 -9.14 17.90 -6.09
N ALA A 24 -8.85 18.69 -7.12
CA ALA A 24 -8.07 18.22 -8.27
C ALA A 24 -6.58 18.00 -7.93
N THR A 25 -6.09 18.58 -6.84
CA THR A 25 -4.72 18.38 -6.35
C THR A 25 -4.60 17.23 -5.35
N ALA A 26 -5.70 16.54 -5.02
CA ALA A 26 -5.64 15.25 -4.33
C ALA A 26 -5.06 14.20 -5.29
N GLN A 27 -3.80 14.35 -5.62
CA GLN A 27 -3.06 13.32 -6.34
C GLN A 27 -2.94 12.13 -5.41
N THR A 28 -3.50 11.02 -5.84
CA THR A 28 -3.22 9.76 -5.21
C THR A 28 -1.72 9.53 -5.25
N ILE A 29 -1.05 9.75 -4.13
CA ILE A 29 0.34 9.38 -3.98
C ILE A 29 0.35 7.85 -4.00
N SER A 30 0.51 7.30 -5.18
CA SER A 30 0.77 5.89 -5.33
C SER A 30 2.20 5.65 -4.87
N ALA A 31 2.36 5.18 -3.64
CA ALA A 31 3.65 4.70 -3.16
C ALA A 31 3.98 3.42 -3.92
N GLN A 32 4.77 3.56 -4.97
CA GLN A 32 5.27 2.41 -5.72
C GLN A 32 6.49 1.85 -5.01
N LEU A 33 6.49 0.53 -4.84
CA LEU A 33 7.66 -0.18 -4.36
C LEU A 33 8.80 -0.06 -5.37
N PRO A 34 10.04 0.20 -4.92
CA PRO A 34 11.17 0.15 -5.81
C PRO A 34 11.31 -1.25 -6.43
N SER A 35 11.73 -1.31 -7.69
CA SER A 35 11.84 -2.57 -8.42
C SER A 35 13.12 -3.30 -8.05
N PHE A 36 12.98 -4.44 -7.37
CA PHE A 36 14.06 -5.37 -7.08
C PHE A 36 13.68 -6.78 -7.55
N LYS A 37 14.69 -7.54 -7.94
CA LYS A 37 14.50 -8.95 -8.29
C LYS A 37 14.68 -9.81 -7.05
N LEU A 38 13.68 -10.65 -6.77
CA LEU A 38 13.67 -11.59 -5.67
C LEU A 38 13.56 -13.00 -6.21
N LYS A 39 14.12 -13.97 -5.50
CA LYS A 39 13.92 -15.39 -5.81
C LYS A 39 12.82 -15.96 -4.92
N THR A 40 11.92 -16.70 -5.51
CA THR A 40 10.92 -17.48 -4.77
C THR A 40 11.53 -18.74 -4.20
N ILE A 41 10.81 -19.41 -3.29
CA ILE A 41 11.27 -20.66 -2.65
C ILE A 41 11.52 -21.76 -3.70
N ASP A 42 10.74 -21.76 -4.78
CA ASP A 42 10.86 -22.70 -5.90
C ASP A 42 11.90 -22.27 -6.96
N GLY A 43 12.68 -21.21 -6.69
CA GLY A 43 13.80 -20.78 -7.54
C GLY A 43 13.43 -19.83 -8.69
N LYS A 44 12.17 -19.43 -8.80
CA LYS A 44 11.74 -18.45 -9.82
C LYS A 44 12.16 -17.05 -9.44
N THR A 45 12.39 -16.21 -10.43
CA THR A 45 12.66 -14.78 -10.21
C THR A 45 11.39 -13.98 -10.37
N VAL A 46 11.08 -13.16 -9.37
CA VAL A 46 9.96 -12.21 -9.40
C VAL A 46 10.48 -10.80 -9.10
N SER A 47 9.81 -9.81 -9.67
CA SER A 47 10.12 -8.42 -9.39
C SER A 47 9.15 -7.86 -8.34
N THR A 48 9.65 -7.03 -7.43
CA THR A 48 8.84 -6.44 -6.35
C THR A 48 7.71 -5.57 -6.85
N ASP A 49 7.86 -4.95 -8.02
CA ASP A 49 6.82 -4.14 -8.65
C ASP A 49 5.64 -4.96 -9.17
N THR A 50 5.79 -6.28 -9.29
CA THR A 50 4.72 -7.20 -9.65
C THR A 50 3.95 -7.76 -8.46
N LEU A 51 4.40 -7.50 -7.23
CA LEU A 51 3.70 -7.93 -6.04
C LEU A 51 2.36 -7.22 -5.93
N ARG A 52 1.28 -7.98 -5.94
CA ARG A 52 -0.08 -7.46 -5.95
C ARG A 52 -0.99 -8.34 -5.10
N ASN A 53 -2.12 -7.80 -4.74
CA ASN A 53 -3.19 -8.52 -4.04
C ASN A 53 -4.58 -8.09 -4.52
N ASP A 54 -4.77 -7.95 -5.83
CA ASP A 54 -6.07 -7.63 -6.45
C ASP A 54 -6.76 -6.39 -5.86
N GLY A 55 -5.99 -5.32 -5.62
CA GLY A 55 -6.48 -4.09 -5.00
C GLY A 55 -6.66 -4.16 -3.48
N LYS A 56 -6.44 -5.31 -2.86
CA LYS A 56 -6.47 -5.49 -1.41
C LYS A 56 -5.11 -5.19 -0.79
N PRO A 57 -5.05 -4.87 0.52
CA PRO A 57 -3.77 -4.62 1.17
C PRO A 57 -2.88 -5.86 1.21
N PHE A 58 -1.59 -5.64 1.20
CA PHE A 58 -0.60 -6.68 1.45
C PHE A 58 0.50 -6.16 2.38
N ILE A 59 1.12 -7.08 3.09
CA ILE A 59 2.19 -6.81 4.04
C ILE A 59 3.48 -7.42 3.50
N ILE A 60 4.57 -6.67 3.55
CA ILE A 60 5.90 -7.20 3.28
C ILE A 60 6.65 -7.25 4.60
N SER A 61 7.08 -8.43 5.00
CA SER A 61 7.89 -8.63 6.20
C SER A 61 9.27 -9.10 5.79
N PHE A 62 10.29 -8.36 6.21
CA PHE A 62 11.68 -8.75 6.04
C PHE A 62 12.15 -9.52 7.26
N PHE A 63 12.76 -10.66 7.04
CA PHE A 63 13.27 -11.52 8.10
C PHE A 63 14.60 -12.18 7.72
N ALA A 64 15.25 -12.75 8.70
CA ALA A 64 16.40 -13.63 8.50
C ALA A 64 16.21 -14.89 9.35
N THR A 65 16.75 -16.01 8.91
CA THR A 65 16.62 -17.29 9.64
C THR A 65 17.28 -17.24 11.02
N TRP A 66 18.31 -16.43 11.17
CA TRP A 66 19.03 -16.20 12.43
C TRP A 66 18.40 -15.12 13.33
N CYS A 67 17.38 -14.42 12.85
CA CYS A 67 16.72 -13.34 13.58
C CYS A 67 15.61 -13.90 14.47
N LYS A 68 15.87 -14.11 15.75
CA LYS A 68 14.88 -14.65 16.71
C LYS A 68 13.63 -13.77 16.85
N PRO A 69 13.72 -12.43 17.01
CA PRO A 69 12.54 -11.57 17.07
C PRO A 69 11.69 -11.62 15.79
N CYS A 70 12.33 -11.68 14.62
CA CYS A 70 11.63 -11.78 13.33
C CYS A 70 10.82 -13.08 13.25
N ASN A 71 11.38 -14.19 13.66
CA ASN A 71 10.72 -15.50 13.64
C ASN A 71 9.56 -15.55 14.64
N ARG A 72 9.67 -14.90 15.79
CA ARG A 72 8.56 -14.77 16.74
C ARG A 72 7.42 -13.94 16.15
N GLU A 73 7.74 -12.85 15.48
CA GLU A 73 6.73 -12.01 14.81
C GLU A 73 5.99 -12.79 13.73
N LEU A 74 6.71 -13.48 12.87
CA LEU A 74 6.09 -14.30 11.82
C LEU A 74 5.24 -15.44 12.38
N SER A 75 5.68 -16.05 13.48
CA SER A 75 4.90 -17.09 14.16
C SER A 75 3.61 -16.51 14.77
N ALA A 76 3.69 -15.35 15.37
CA ALA A 76 2.51 -14.66 15.92
C ALA A 76 1.53 -14.26 14.80
N ILE A 77 2.04 -13.79 13.68
CA ILE A 77 1.19 -13.48 12.50
C ILE A 77 0.54 -14.76 11.97
N ALA A 78 1.26 -15.87 11.91
CA ALA A 78 0.72 -17.13 11.43
C ALA A 78 -0.49 -17.62 12.24
N GLU A 79 -0.52 -17.36 13.54
CA GLU A 79 -1.65 -17.74 14.42
C GLU A 79 -2.93 -16.99 14.08
N VAL A 80 -2.85 -15.74 13.62
CA VAL A 80 -3.99 -14.86 13.34
C VAL A 80 -4.20 -14.62 11.85
N TYR A 81 -3.36 -15.15 11.00
CA TYR A 81 -3.34 -14.84 9.56
C TYR A 81 -4.64 -15.23 8.86
N ASP A 82 -5.19 -16.39 9.17
CA ASP A 82 -6.46 -16.83 8.58
C ASP A 82 -7.62 -15.88 8.92
N GLU A 83 -7.63 -15.35 10.13
CA GLU A 83 -8.63 -14.38 10.56
C GLU A 83 -8.46 -13.05 9.81
N TRP A 84 -7.23 -12.55 9.70
CA TRP A 84 -6.94 -11.34 8.95
C TRP A 84 -7.29 -11.46 7.47
N GLN A 85 -7.05 -12.63 6.87
CA GLN A 85 -7.44 -12.88 5.48
C GLN A 85 -8.96 -12.86 5.29
N LYS A 86 -9.72 -13.42 6.23
CA LYS A 86 -11.19 -13.39 6.19
C LYS A 86 -11.73 -11.97 6.32
N GLU A 87 -11.15 -11.16 7.20
CA GLU A 87 -11.62 -9.81 7.45
C GLU A 87 -11.21 -8.80 6.37
N THR A 88 -9.97 -8.85 5.92
CA THR A 88 -9.38 -7.82 5.05
C THR A 88 -8.94 -8.32 3.69
N GLY A 89 -8.81 -9.64 3.52
CA GLY A 89 -8.20 -10.23 2.34
C GLY A 89 -6.70 -9.95 2.23
N VAL A 90 -6.03 -9.58 3.32
CA VAL A 90 -4.61 -9.25 3.35
C VAL A 90 -3.75 -10.43 2.90
N LYS A 91 -2.67 -10.13 2.21
CA LYS A 91 -1.65 -11.10 1.80
C LYS A 91 -0.31 -10.73 2.42
N LEU A 92 0.43 -11.72 2.90
CA LEU A 92 1.75 -11.53 3.47
C LEU A 92 2.83 -12.05 2.52
N TYR A 93 3.79 -11.21 2.23
CA TYR A 93 5.01 -11.58 1.54
C TYR A 93 6.16 -11.54 2.56
N ALA A 94 6.67 -12.69 2.93
CA ALA A 94 7.84 -12.79 3.79
C ALA A 94 9.10 -12.86 2.91
N VAL A 95 10.00 -11.89 3.09
CA VAL A 95 11.22 -11.76 2.29
C VAL A 95 12.42 -11.98 3.19
N SER A 96 13.19 -13.04 2.90
CA SER A 96 14.44 -13.31 3.60
C SER A 96 15.55 -12.41 3.12
N ILE A 97 16.28 -11.84 4.07
CA ILE A 97 17.52 -11.09 3.81
C ILE A 97 18.77 -11.97 3.95
N ASP A 98 18.58 -13.27 4.14
CA ASP A 98 19.71 -14.21 4.20
C ASP A 98 20.49 -14.19 2.88
N LYS A 99 21.80 -14.30 2.98
CA LYS A 99 22.63 -14.45 1.79
C LYS A 99 22.33 -15.78 1.13
N ALA A 100 22.12 -15.75 -0.17
CA ALA A 100 22.01 -16.98 -0.94
C ALA A 100 23.32 -17.78 -0.76
N GLN A 101 23.18 -18.96 -0.19
CA GLN A 101 24.30 -19.90 -0.16
C GLN A 101 24.43 -20.53 -1.54
N ASN A 102 25.59 -20.34 -2.13
CA ASN A 102 25.93 -20.97 -3.40
C ASN A 102 26.10 -22.48 -3.23
#